data_ee674b2aa1e6508356b76758d088a394
#
_entry.id   ee674b2aa1e6508356b76758d088a394
#
_cell.length_a   1.000
_cell.length_b   1.000
_cell.length_c   1.000
_cell.angle_alpha   90.00
_cell.angle_beta   90.00
_cell.angle_gamma   90.00
#
_symmetry.space_group_name_H-M   'P 1'
#
loop_
_entity.id
_entity.type
_entity.pdbx_description
1 polymer ?
#
loop_
_entity_poly.entity_id
_entity_poly.type
_entity_poly.pdbx_seq_one_letter_code
_entity_poly.pdbx_strand_id
1 'polypeptide(L)'
;MGPEVIISYEQIERFPDKVKLIYAEFDKVIRADSDLHRCFKACEGVIHRKNTLTLPERIDLLQAQRVLEAIINCYSIITVEERSAFKGLIAQIEANSLAPKEPSGFDGLNAVFELEYIQYLRHRKVKAKLGEPDIVVSTDFGNYHIACKSINSLKNIKRNLEKATEQIAERGFGFVALNFEPHLYYDGVFTTDEPREVMEALDRNASSLYKPYEGMFDDMLAAGNFDGITIQICCLAN
;
A
#
# COMPACT_ATOMS: atom_id res chain seq x y z
N MET A 1 13.64 9.58 11.88
CA MET A 1 13.78 8.21 11.37
C MET A 1 13.34 7.27 12.48
N GLY A 2 12.47 6.31 12.19
CA GLY A 2 12.22 5.20 13.10
C GLY A 2 13.42 4.25 13.10
N PRO A 3 13.51 3.31 14.05
CA PRO A 3 14.56 2.31 14.02
C PRO A 3 14.46 1.51 12.71
N GLU A 4 15.58 1.31 12.04
CA GLU A 4 15.67 0.39 10.91
C GLU A 4 15.24 -1.00 11.39
N VAL A 5 14.15 -1.51 10.81
CA VAL A 5 13.74 -2.88 11.05
C VAL A 5 14.41 -3.74 10.01
N ILE A 6 15.51 -4.37 10.40
CA ILE A 6 16.21 -5.34 9.56
C ILE A 6 15.42 -6.65 9.63
N ILE A 7 14.91 -7.10 8.50
CA ILE A 7 14.18 -8.36 8.37
C ILE A 7 15.12 -9.41 7.80
N SER A 8 15.30 -10.51 8.54
CA SER A 8 16.18 -11.59 8.10
C SER A 8 15.49 -12.49 7.05
N TYR A 9 16.28 -13.17 6.25
CA TYR A 9 15.76 -14.17 5.28
C TYR A 9 14.98 -15.29 5.99
N GLU A 10 15.34 -15.65 7.21
CA GLU A 10 14.62 -16.63 8.03
C GLU A 10 13.22 -16.12 8.42
N GLN A 11 13.07 -14.82 8.62
CA GLN A 11 11.76 -14.21 8.86
C GLN A 11 10.92 -14.18 7.60
N ILE A 12 11.52 -13.79 6.46
CA ILE A 12 10.83 -13.75 5.16
C ILE A 12 10.31 -15.13 4.78
N GLU A 13 11.12 -16.19 4.94
CA GLU A 13 10.72 -17.57 4.63
C GLU A 13 9.51 -18.06 5.43
N ARG A 14 9.27 -17.48 6.62
CA ARG A 14 8.11 -17.80 7.49
C ARG A 14 6.85 -16.98 7.20
N PHE A 15 6.93 -15.95 6.38
CA PHE A 15 5.78 -15.10 6.08
C PHE A 15 4.62 -15.85 5.42
N PRO A 16 4.85 -16.74 4.44
CA PRO A 16 3.77 -17.53 3.85
C PRO A 16 2.93 -18.27 4.89
N ASP A 17 3.57 -18.94 5.86
CA ASP A 17 2.84 -19.71 6.86
C ASP A 17 2.03 -18.82 7.81
N LYS A 18 2.58 -17.67 8.20
CA LYS A 18 1.84 -16.68 9.01
C LYS A 18 0.61 -16.18 8.26
N VAL A 19 0.76 -15.83 6.98
CA VAL A 19 -0.36 -15.33 6.17
C VAL A 19 -1.40 -16.42 5.95
N LYS A 20 -1.01 -17.69 5.69
CA LYS A 20 -1.94 -18.82 5.61
C LYS A 20 -2.77 -18.96 6.89
N LEU A 21 -2.14 -18.83 8.06
CA LEU A 21 -2.85 -18.87 9.36
C LEU A 21 -3.85 -17.72 9.50
N ILE A 22 -3.47 -16.51 9.11
CA ILE A 22 -4.36 -15.34 9.11
C ILE A 22 -5.57 -15.60 8.21
N TYR A 23 -5.37 -16.06 6.97
CA TYR A 23 -6.47 -16.36 6.06
C TYR A 23 -7.40 -17.44 6.59
N ALA A 24 -6.84 -18.51 7.18
CA ALA A 24 -7.61 -19.57 7.81
C ALA A 24 -8.49 -19.06 8.96
N GLU A 25 -7.99 -18.14 9.79
CA GLU A 25 -8.77 -17.53 10.88
C GLU A 25 -9.98 -16.73 10.39
N PHE A 26 -9.91 -16.19 9.17
CA PHE A 26 -11.02 -15.47 8.54
C PHE A 26 -11.86 -16.33 7.59
N ASP A 27 -11.70 -17.67 7.63
CA ASP A 27 -12.37 -18.63 6.72
C ASP A 27 -12.14 -18.28 5.25
N LYS A 28 -10.92 -17.88 4.90
CA LYS A 28 -10.52 -17.55 3.52
C LYS A 28 -9.56 -18.59 2.97
N VAL A 29 -9.78 -18.96 1.72
CA VAL A 29 -8.91 -19.87 0.96
C VAL A 29 -8.02 -19.04 0.03
N ILE A 30 -6.76 -19.41 -0.04
CA ILE A 30 -5.79 -18.82 -0.97
C ILE A 30 -5.70 -19.73 -2.18
N ARG A 31 -6.03 -19.21 -3.36
CA ARG A 31 -5.99 -19.97 -4.62
C ARG A 31 -4.55 -20.16 -5.07
N ALA A 32 -4.29 -21.34 -5.66
CA ALA A 32 -2.96 -21.69 -6.15
C ALA A 32 -2.49 -20.85 -7.36
N ASP A 33 -3.42 -20.23 -8.07
CA ASP A 33 -3.18 -19.37 -9.24
C ASP A 33 -3.17 -17.88 -8.90
N SER A 34 -3.40 -17.50 -7.64
CA SER A 34 -3.40 -16.09 -7.21
C SER A 34 -1.99 -15.50 -7.16
N ASP A 35 -1.90 -14.17 -7.30
CA ASP A 35 -0.65 -13.43 -7.14
C ASP A 35 -0.11 -13.54 -5.71
N LEU A 36 -1.01 -13.62 -4.71
CA LEU A 36 -0.61 -13.89 -3.34
C LEU A 36 0.13 -15.23 -3.20
N HIS A 37 -0.33 -16.27 -3.90
CA HIS A 37 0.39 -17.55 -3.91
C HIS A 37 1.76 -17.44 -4.61
N ARG A 38 1.89 -16.60 -5.65
CA ARG A 38 3.21 -16.29 -6.25
C ARG A 38 4.14 -15.60 -5.25
N CYS A 39 3.63 -14.69 -4.40
CA CYS A 39 4.41 -14.11 -3.30
C CYS A 39 4.94 -15.19 -2.34
N PHE A 40 4.15 -16.24 -2.03
CA PHE A 40 4.64 -17.35 -1.20
C PHE A 40 5.80 -18.07 -1.86
N LYS A 41 5.68 -18.38 -3.15
CA LYS A 41 6.77 -19.06 -3.90
C LYS A 41 8.06 -18.23 -3.94
N ALA A 42 7.97 -16.92 -4.02
CA ALA A 42 9.14 -16.06 -3.97
C ALA A 42 9.89 -16.18 -2.63
N CYS A 43 9.16 -16.37 -1.52
CA CYS A 43 9.74 -16.51 -0.18
C CYS A 43 10.25 -17.93 0.11
N GLU A 44 9.70 -18.96 -0.55
CA GLU A 44 10.05 -20.37 -0.29
C GLU A 44 11.54 -20.66 -0.59
N GLY A 45 12.24 -21.26 0.35
CA GLY A 45 13.64 -21.66 0.21
C GLY A 45 14.63 -20.49 0.03
N VAL A 46 14.23 -19.26 0.36
CA VAL A 46 15.05 -18.06 0.15
C VAL A 46 16.38 -18.12 0.95
N ILE A 47 16.39 -18.74 2.11
CA ILE A 47 17.61 -18.92 2.92
C ILE A 47 18.71 -19.60 2.11
N HIS A 48 18.34 -20.64 1.34
CA HIS A 48 19.28 -21.42 0.54
C HIS A 48 19.67 -20.74 -0.77
N ARG A 49 18.86 -19.80 -1.27
CA ARG A 49 19.05 -19.12 -2.55
C ARG A 49 19.57 -17.68 -2.43
N LYS A 50 19.64 -17.11 -1.23
CA LYS A 50 19.90 -15.68 -0.99
C LYS A 50 21.13 -15.11 -1.73
N ASN A 51 22.18 -15.91 -1.88
CA ASN A 51 23.43 -15.49 -2.54
C ASN A 51 23.41 -15.70 -4.07
N THR A 52 22.40 -16.37 -4.61
CA THR A 52 22.30 -16.73 -6.02
C THR A 52 21.09 -16.11 -6.72
N LEU A 53 20.28 -15.32 -5.98
CA LEU A 53 19.13 -14.64 -6.54
C LEU A 53 19.56 -13.66 -7.64
N THR A 54 18.93 -13.80 -8.79
CA THR A 54 19.03 -12.84 -9.90
C THR A 54 18.32 -11.53 -9.52
N LEU A 55 18.59 -10.44 -10.25
CA LEU A 55 17.91 -9.17 -9.99
C LEU A 55 16.37 -9.27 -10.07
N PRO A 56 15.76 -9.91 -11.08
CA PRO A 56 14.31 -10.14 -11.10
C PRO A 56 13.80 -10.89 -9.87
N GLU A 57 14.46 -11.96 -9.45
CA GLU A 57 14.06 -12.71 -8.25
C GLU A 57 14.17 -11.90 -6.96
N ARG A 58 15.14 -10.99 -6.87
CA ARG A 58 15.24 -10.06 -5.72
C ARG A 58 14.08 -9.07 -5.72
N ILE A 59 13.71 -8.53 -6.88
CA ILE A 59 12.56 -7.64 -7.02
C ILE A 59 11.28 -8.37 -6.60
N ASP A 60 11.06 -9.58 -7.11
CA ASP A 60 9.89 -10.39 -6.76
C ASP A 60 9.85 -10.70 -5.24
N LEU A 61 11.00 -11.01 -4.66
CA LEU A 61 11.11 -11.26 -3.22
C LEU A 61 10.77 -10.01 -2.39
N LEU A 62 11.28 -8.84 -2.76
CA LEU A 62 11.01 -7.59 -2.05
C LEU A 62 9.53 -7.19 -2.18
N GLN A 63 8.94 -7.37 -3.35
CA GLN A 63 7.50 -7.17 -3.54
C GLN A 63 6.67 -8.14 -2.71
N ALA A 64 7.03 -9.42 -2.71
CA ALA A 64 6.39 -10.44 -1.89
C ALA A 64 6.50 -10.11 -0.40
N GLN A 65 7.70 -9.77 0.08
CA GLN A 65 7.93 -9.33 1.44
C GLN A 65 6.98 -8.20 1.83
N ARG A 66 6.92 -7.15 1.04
CA ARG A 66 6.07 -5.99 1.27
C ARG A 66 4.60 -6.36 1.44
N VAL A 67 4.04 -7.15 0.51
CA VAL A 67 2.64 -7.58 0.55
C VAL A 67 2.36 -8.42 1.80
N LEU A 68 3.22 -9.39 2.09
CA LEU A 68 3.02 -10.29 3.22
C LEU A 68 3.20 -9.56 4.56
N GLU A 69 4.14 -8.62 4.65
CA GLU A 69 4.30 -7.77 5.83
C GLU A 69 3.11 -6.85 6.04
N ALA A 70 2.57 -6.24 4.99
CA ALA A 70 1.39 -5.40 5.10
C ALA A 70 0.22 -6.16 5.74
N ILE A 71 0.02 -7.44 5.36
CA ILE A 71 -1.00 -8.30 5.95
C ILE A 71 -0.68 -8.63 7.41
N ILE A 72 0.55 -9.13 7.69
CA ILE A 72 0.96 -9.61 9.02
C ILE A 72 0.94 -8.46 10.03
N ASN A 73 1.52 -7.34 9.68
CA ASN A 73 1.66 -6.21 10.59
C ASN A 73 0.29 -5.56 10.85
N CYS A 74 -0.56 -5.42 9.83
CA CYS A 74 -1.89 -4.90 10.03
C CYS A 74 -2.72 -5.85 10.92
N TYR A 75 -2.69 -7.15 10.66
CA TYR A 75 -3.38 -8.14 11.49
C TYR A 75 -2.98 -8.05 12.98
N SER A 76 -1.71 -7.78 13.27
CA SER A 76 -1.20 -7.68 14.63
C SER A 76 -1.73 -6.48 15.43
N ILE A 77 -2.30 -5.48 14.75
CA ILE A 77 -2.72 -4.20 15.34
C ILE A 77 -4.21 -3.89 15.14
N ILE A 78 -4.97 -4.72 14.40
CA ILE A 78 -6.42 -4.51 14.23
C ILE A 78 -7.17 -4.80 15.51
N THR A 79 -8.25 -4.05 15.73
CA THR A 79 -9.20 -4.29 16.81
C THR A 79 -10.31 -5.26 16.37
N VAL A 80 -11.15 -5.67 17.32
CA VAL A 80 -12.31 -6.55 17.01
C VAL A 80 -13.26 -5.88 16.02
N GLU A 81 -13.47 -4.57 16.16
CA GLU A 81 -14.36 -3.79 15.29
C GLU A 81 -13.84 -3.69 13.85
N GLU A 82 -12.52 -3.77 13.66
CA GLU A 82 -11.88 -3.67 12.35
C GLU A 82 -11.79 -5.00 11.60
N ARG A 83 -12.08 -6.13 12.27
CA ARG A 83 -11.94 -7.46 11.67
C ARG A 83 -12.73 -7.63 10.38
N SER A 84 -13.92 -7.03 10.28
CA SER A 84 -14.74 -7.10 9.07
C SER A 84 -14.10 -6.35 7.89
N ALA A 85 -13.60 -5.14 8.13
CA ALA A 85 -12.90 -4.35 7.11
C ALA A 85 -11.61 -5.06 6.66
N PHE A 86 -10.79 -5.53 7.61
CA PHE A 86 -9.58 -6.28 7.32
C PHE A 86 -9.87 -7.57 6.51
N LYS A 87 -10.93 -8.31 6.86
CA LYS A 87 -11.39 -9.50 6.08
C LYS A 87 -11.71 -9.13 4.64
N GLY A 88 -12.30 -7.97 4.40
CA GLY A 88 -12.56 -7.43 3.06
C GLY A 88 -11.28 -7.18 2.28
N LEU A 89 -10.31 -6.51 2.90
CA LEU A 89 -9.02 -6.16 2.28
C LEU A 89 -8.19 -7.40 1.91
N ILE A 90 -8.05 -8.37 2.81
CA ILE A 90 -7.31 -9.60 2.49
C ILE A 90 -8.01 -10.43 1.40
N ALA A 91 -9.35 -10.38 1.32
CA ALA A 91 -10.07 -11.01 0.23
C ALA A 91 -9.80 -10.32 -1.12
N GLN A 92 -9.68 -8.99 -1.15
CA GLN A 92 -9.30 -8.25 -2.36
C GLN A 92 -7.85 -8.56 -2.78
N ILE A 93 -6.92 -8.65 -1.84
CA ILE A 93 -5.52 -9.01 -2.11
C ILE A 93 -5.43 -10.40 -2.75
N GLU A 94 -6.22 -11.37 -2.27
CA GLU A 94 -6.23 -12.73 -2.82
C GLU A 94 -6.90 -12.81 -4.20
N ALA A 95 -8.00 -12.06 -4.38
CA ALA A 95 -8.84 -12.17 -5.57
C ALA A 95 -8.30 -11.41 -6.79
N ASN A 96 -7.40 -10.44 -6.59
CA ASN A 96 -6.97 -9.50 -7.63
C ASN A 96 -5.47 -9.57 -7.90
N SER A 97 -5.06 -8.97 -9.01
CA SER A 97 -3.65 -8.87 -9.36
C SER A 97 -2.90 -7.95 -8.38
N LEU A 98 -1.67 -8.35 -8.07
CA LEU A 98 -0.68 -7.58 -7.32
C LEU A 98 0.43 -7.04 -8.22
N ALA A 99 0.31 -7.21 -9.54
CA ALA A 99 1.27 -6.72 -10.51
C ALA A 99 0.98 -5.27 -10.89
N PRO A 100 1.96 -4.35 -10.76
CA PRO A 100 1.72 -2.90 -10.96
C PRO A 100 1.37 -2.50 -12.40
N LYS A 101 1.56 -3.38 -13.37
CA LYS A 101 1.42 -3.05 -14.81
C LYS A 101 0.21 -3.69 -15.49
N GLU A 102 -0.63 -4.42 -14.78
CA GLU A 102 -1.81 -5.04 -15.39
C GLU A 102 -3.00 -4.09 -15.45
N PRO A 103 -3.69 -3.96 -16.62
CA PRO A 103 -4.82 -3.03 -16.77
C PRO A 103 -6.08 -3.41 -15.99
N SER A 104 -6.18 -4.64 -15.52
CA SER A 104 -7.35 -5.17 -14.80
C SER A 104 -6.94 -5.70 -13.42
N GLY A 105 -7.60 -5.23 -12.37
CA GLY A 105 -7.49 -5.84 -11.05
C GLY A 105 -6.62 -5.10 -10.02
N PHE A 106 -6.64 -3.77 -10.03
CA PHE A 106 -5.88 -2.95 -9.07
C PHE A 106 -6.43 -2.94 -7.64
N ASP A 107 -7.57 -3.57 -7.41
CA ASP A 107 -8.16 -3.63 -6.07
C ASP A 107 -7.24 -4.34 -5.07
N GLY A 108 -6.43 -5.30 -5.54
CA GLY A 108 -5.43 -5.95 -4.70
C GLY A 108 -4.33 -4.99 -4.22
N LEU A 109 -3.76 -4.20 -5.11
CA LEU A 109 -2.75 -3.18 -4.76
C LEU A 109 -3.35 -2.03 -3.94
N ASN A 110 -4.61 -1.65 -4.21
CA ASN A 110 -5.30 -0.67 -3.38
C ASN A 110 -5.47 -1.19 -1.95
N ALA A 111 -5.89 -2.44 -1.79
CA ALA A 111 -6.01 -3.06 -0.47
C ALA A 111 -4.65 -3.16 0.27
N VAL A 112 -3.55 -3.49 -0.43
CA VAL A 112 -2.20 -3.43 0.16
C VAL A 112 -1.88 -2.01 0.62
N PHE A 113 -2.14 -1.01 -0.22
CA PHE A 113 -1.92 0.40 0.13
C PHE A 113 -2.71 0.83 1.36
N GLU A 114 -3.98 0.45 1.49
CA GLU A 114 -4.80 0.74 2.67
C GLU A 114 -4.19 0.11 3.94
N LEU A 115 -3.74 -1.15 3.86
CA LEU A 115 -3.07 -1.81 4.98
C LEU A 115 -1.75 -1.13 5.37
N GLU A 116 -0.96 -0.65 4.42
CA GLU A 116 0.28 0.09 4.69
C GLU A 116 -0.02 1.47 5.28
N TYR A 117 -1.01 2.15 4.74
CA TYR A 117 -1.33 3.52 5.16
C TYR A 117 -1.87 3.57 6.59
N ILE A 118 -2.74 2.62 6.99
CA ILE A 118 -3.20 2.54 8.38
C ILE A 118 -2.05 2.24 9.34
N GLN A 119 -1.10 1.38 8.95
CA GLN A 119 0.10 1.09 9.76
C GLN A 119 0.97 2.33 9.90
N TYR A 120 1.21 3.07 8.81
CA TYR A 120 1.95 4.32 8.82
C TYR A 120 1.35 5.33 9.80
N LEU A 121 0.02 5.53 9.77
CA LEU A 121 -0.68 6.44 10.67
C LEU A 121 -0.53 6.00 12.13
N ARG A 122 -0.72 4.71 12.42
CA ARG A 122 -0.59 4.19 13.78
C ARG A 122 0.83 4.24 14.32
N HIS A 123 1.82 3.99 13.46
CA HIS A 123 3.23 4.17 13.82
C HIS A 123 3.53 5.62 14.23
N ARG A 124 2.89 6.58 13.58
CA ARG A 124 2.92 8.01 13.93
C ARG A 124 2.04 8.36 15.13
N LYS A 125 1.46 7.37 15.82
CA LYS A 125 0.57 7.53 16.98
C LYS A 125 -0.73 8.29 16.66
N VAL A 126 -1.14 8.30 15.40
CA VAL A 126 -2.43 8.80 14.98
C VAL A 126 -3.51 7.78 15.37
N LYS A 127 -4.59 8.23 16.01
CA LYS A 127 -5.73 7.38 16.39
C LYS A 127 -6.58 7.07 15.16
N ALA A 128 -6.09 6.15 14.34
CA ALA A 128 -6.73 5.74 13.10
C ALA A 128 -7.25 4.30 13.18
N LYS A 129 -8.33 4.02 12.46
CA LYS A 129 -8.93 2.67 12.31
C LYS A 129 -9.36 2.42 10.87
N LEU A 130 -9.39 1.17 10.46
CA LEU A 130 -10.04 0.75 9.22
C LEU A 130 -11.54 1.04 9.29
N GLY A 131 -12.10 1.61 8.25
CA GLY A 131 -13.52 2.00 8.22
C GLY A 131 -13.89 2.64 6.89
N GLU A 132 -15.03 3.27 6.80
CA GLU A 132 -15.54 3.91 5.59
C GLU A 132 -15.09 5.37 5.47
N PRO A 133 -14.58 5.86 4.33
CA PRO A 133 -14.46 5.10 3.09
C PRO A 133 -13.35 4.03 3.11
N ASP A 134 -12.19 4.29 3.73
CA ASP A 134 -11.08 3.34 3.83
C ASP A 134 -10.42 3.42 5.22
N ILE A 135 -10.12 4.64 5.71
CA ILE A 135 -9.54 4.86 7.04
C ILE A 135 -10.27 6.03 7.73
N VAL A 136 -10.51 5.87 9.03
CA VAL A 136 -11.11 6.91 9.89
C VAL A 136 -10.13 7.28 10.98
N VAL A 137 -9.83 8.58 11.09
CA VAL A 137 -9.00 9.16 12.16
C VAL A 137 -9.89 9.84 13.18
N SER A 138 -9.72 9.52 14.45
CA SER A 138 -10.42 10.20 15.54
C SER A 138 -9.67 11.47 15.91
N THR A 139 -10.35 12.61 15.81
CA THR A 139 -9.82 13.95 16.15
C THR A 139 -10.69 14.60 17.23
N ASP A 140 -10.25 15.72 17.80
CA ASP A 140 -11.00 16.47 18.80
C ASP A 140 -12.27 17.15 18.22
N PHE A 141 -12.34 17.31 16.89
CA PHE A 141 -13.50 17.86 16.19
C PHE A 141 -14.39 16.78 15.53
N GLY A 142 -14.12 15.50 15.81
CA GLY A 142 -14.89 14.37 15.28
C GLY A 142 -14.07 13.43 14.40
N ASN A 143 -14.78 12.64 13.60
CA ASN A 143 -14.13 11.71 12.67
C ASN A 143 -13.62 12.45 11.44
N TYR A 144 -12.41 12.11 11.03
CA TYR A 144 -11.76 12.60 9.84
C TYR A 144 -11.49 11.42 8.88
N HIS A 145 -11.94 11.52 7.65
CA HIS A 145 -12.02 10.41 6.72
C HIS A 145 -10.90 10.45 5.70
N ILE A 146 -10.32 9.29 5.40
CA ILE A 146 -9.26 9.17 4.39
C ILE A 146 -9.70 8.17 3.34
N ALA A 147 -9.75 8.63 2.08
CA ALA A 147 -9.97 7.76 0.94
C ALA A 147 -8.63 7.42 0.29
N CYS A 148 -8.31 6.13 0.23
CA CYS A 148 -7.08 5.61 -0.36
C CYS A 148 -7.32 5.18 -1.81
N LYS A 149 -6.51 5.65 -2.75
CA LYS A 149 -6.63 5.28 -4.16
C LYS A 149 -5.27 5.01 -4.79
N SER A 150 -5.06 3.81 -5.30
CA SER A 150 -3.92 3.50 -6.14
C SER A 150 -4.20 3.97 -7.57
N ILE A 151 -3.31 4.79 -8.11
CA ILE A 151 -3.41 5.34 -9.45
C ILE A 151 -2.80 4.34 -10.44
N ASN A 152 -3.65 3.63 -11.14
CA ASN A 152 -3.27 2.64 -12.14
C ASN A 152 -3.11 3.21 -13.56
N SER A 153 -3.70 4.37 -13.81
CA SER A 153 -3.60 5.09 -15.06
C SER A 153 -3.66 6.58 -14.81
N LEU A 154 -2.66 7.29 -15.29
CA LEU A 154 -2.61 8.75 -15.19
C LEU A 154 -3.82 9.44 -15.86
N LYS A 155 -4.42 8.80 -16.89
CA LYS A 155 -5.65 9.28 -17.54
C LYS A 155 -6.88 9.25 -16.61
N ASN A 156 -6.85 8.41 -15.58
CA ASN A 156 -7.95 8.19 -14.66
C ASN A 156 -7.82 8.96 -13.33
N ILE A 157 -6.76 9.77 -13.16
CA ILE A 157 -6.52 10.50 -11.90
C ILE A 157 -7.74 11.31 -11.51
N LYS A 158 -8.27 12.13 -12.43
CA LYS A 158 -9.44 12.99 -12.17
C LYS A 158 -10.63 12.17 -11.69
N ARG A 159 -10.99 11.12 -12.41
CA ARG A 159 -12.11 10.23 -12.04
C ARG A 159 -11.91 9.55 -10.69
N ASN A 160 -10.69 9.09 -10.40
CA ASN A 160 -10.38 8.45 -9.12
C ASN A 160 -10.49 9.46 -7.98
N LEU A 161 -10.04 10.68 -8.20
CA LEU A 161 -10.13 11.76 -7.23
C LEU A 161 -11.59 12.18 -7.01
N GLU A 162 -12.39 12.37 -8.06
CA GLU A 162 -13.82 12.66 -7.97
C GLU A 162 -14.56 11.63 -7.11
N LYS A 163 -14.35 10.34 -7.38
CA LYS A 163 -14.94 9.26 -6.56
C LYS A 163 -14.50 9.30 -5.09
N ALA A 164 -13.22 9.56 -4.84
CA ALA A 164 -12.70 9.65 -3.49
C ALA A 164 -13.29 10.86 -2.73
N THR A 165 -13.41 12.01 -3.40
CA THR A 165 -14.00 13.21 -2.80
C THR A 165 -15.49 13.06 -2.52
N GLU A 166 -16.26 12.38 -3.41
CA GLU A 166 -17.65 12.04 -3.17
C GLU A 166 -17.80 11.16 -1.91
N GLN A 167 -16.95 10.14 -1.76
CA GLN A 167 -16.93 9.28 -0.58
C GLN A 167 -16.64 10.04 0.73
N ILE A 168 -15.76 11.05 0.68
CA ILE A 168 -15.45 11.91 1.82
C ILE A 168 -16.61 12.85 2.11
N ALA A 169 -17.14 13.55 1.08
CA ALA A 169 -18.21 14.53 1.23
C ALA A 169 -19.47 13.95 1.87
N GLU A 170 -19.80 12.69 1.59
CA GLU A 170 -20.90 11.97 2.26
C GLU A 170 -20.72 11.79 3.77
N ARG A 171 -19.48 11.91 4.28
CA ARG A 171 -19.10 11.62 5.67
C ARG A 171 -18.61 12.84 6.46
N GLY A 172 -18.31 13.94 5.78
CA GLY A 172 -17.88 15.18 6.38
C GLY A 172 -16.48 15.63 5.96
N PHE A 173 -15.51 15.62 6.85
CA PHE A 173 -14.15 16.11 6.62
C PHE A 173 -13.19 14.98 6.26
N GLY A 174 -12.20 15.29 5.42
CA GLY A 174 -11.21 14.31 5.08
C GLY A 174 -10.26 14.70 3.95
N PHE A 175 -9.34 13.81 3.63
CA PHE A 175 -8.42 13.98 2.52
C PHE A 175 -8.29 12.69 1.67
N VAL A 176 -7.71 12.83 0.51
CA VAL A 176 -7.45 11.72 -0.40
C VAL A 176 -5.97 11.34 -0.33
N ALA A 177 -5.70 10.05 -0.06
CA ALA A 177 -4.37 9.47 -0.16
C ALA A 177 -4.22 8.78 -1.53
N LEU A 178 -3.27 9.25 -2.34
CA LEU A 178 -2.99 8.71 -3.67
C LEU A 178 -1.69 7.92 -3.65
N ASN A 179 -1.73 6.68 -4.11
CA ASN A 179 -0.55 5.87 -4.36
C ASN A 179 -0.19 5.95 -5.85
N PHE A 180 0.95 6.59 -6.15
CA PHE A 180 1.50 6.72 -7.50
C PHE A 180 2.59 5.69 -7.82
N GLU A 181 2.88 4.77 -6.93
CA GLU A 181 3.90 3.75 -7.11
C GLU A 181 3.78 2.97 -8.44
N PRO A 182 2.56 2.61 -8.93
CA PRO A 182 2.43 1.94 -10.23
C PRO A 182 3.03 2.71 -11.41
N HIS A 183 3.29 4.02 -11.25
CA HIS A 183 3.88 4.90 -12.27
C HIS A 183 5.36 5.21 -12.04
N LEU A 184 5.95 4.68 -10.99
CA LEU A 184 7.40 4.78 -10.79
C LEU A 184 8.08 3.77 -11.70
N TYR A 185 8.75 4.28 -12.72
CA TYR A 185 9.57 3.48 -13.61
C TYR A 185 10.98 3.36 -13.01
N TYR A 186 11.18 2.29 -12.24
CA TYR A 186 12.54 1.88 -11.89
C TYR A 186 12.85 0.62 -12.69
N ASP A 187 13.88 0.70 -13.53
CA ASP A 187 14.40 -0.49 -14.23
C ASP A 187 15.21 -1.40 -13.27
N GLY A 188 15.06 -1.21 -11.96
CA GLY A 188 15.77 -1.99 -10.97
C GLY A 188 15.58 -1.51 -9.53
N VAL A 189 16.46 -1.99 -8.66
CA VAL A 189 16.59 -1.56 -7.26
C VAL A 189 17.49 -0.33 -7.23
N PHE A 190 17.10 0.70 -6.50
CA PHE A 190 17.93 1.87 -6.27
C PHE A 190 19.13 1.47 -5.41
N THR A 191 20.33 1.57 -5.95
CA THR A 191 21.55 1.19 -5.24
C THR A 191 22.35 2.44 -4.89
N THR A 192 22.49 2.73 -3.61
CA THR A 192 23.30 3.84 -3.09
C THR A 192 23.69 3.57 -1.64
N ASP A 193 24.86 4.04 -1.24
CA ASP A 193 25.29 4.02 0.16
C ASP A 193 24.73 5.21 0.97
N GLU A 194 24.03 6.14 0.30
CA GLU A 194 23.53 7.37 0.89
C GLU A 194 21.98 7.40 0.88
N PRO A 195 21.30 7.09 2.00
CA PRO A 195 19.84 7.14 2.09
C PRO A 195 19.22 8.47 1.62
N ARG A 196 19.95 9.57 1.73
CA ARG A 196 19.51 10.88 1.29
C ARG A 196 19.31 10.93 -0.23
N GLU A 197 20.14 10.27 -1.02
CA GLU A 197 20.00 10.24 -2.48
C GLU A 197 18.71 9.53 -2.91
N VAL A 198 18.30 8.49 -2.17
CA VAL A 198 17.00 7.82 -2.39
C VAL A 198 15.86 8.80 -2.17
N MET A 199 15.89 9.53 -1.05
CA MET A 199 14.83 10.51 -0.74
C MET A 199 14.77 11.62 -1.78
N GLU A 200 15.91 12.17 -2.20
CA GLU A 200 15.96 13.20 -3.24
C GLU A 200 15.47 12.68 -4.61
N ALA A 201 15.73 11.41 -4.93
CA ALA A 201 15.19 10.78 -6.14
C ALA A 201 13.67 10.60 -6.05
N LEU A 202 13.16 10.15 -4.89
CA LEU A 202 11.73 10.03 -4.65
C LEU A 202 11.03 11.40 -4.75
N ASP A 203 11.58 12.43 -4.13
CA ASP A 203 11.02 13.80 -4.19
C ASP A 203 10.95 14.33 -5.64
N ARG A 204 12.01 14.13 -6.42
CA ARG A 204 12.01 14.51 -7.86
C ARG A 204 10.94 13.74 -8.64
N ASN A 205 10.81 12.44 -8.40
CA ASN A 205 9.81 11.61 -9.08
C ASN A 205 8.38 12.01 -8.65
N ALA A 206 8.12 12.19 -7.36
CA ALA A 206 6.83 12.68 -6.86
C ALA A 206 6.45 14.01 -7.52
N SER A 207 7.39 14.97 -7.53
CA SER A 207 7.18 16.28 -8.16
C SER A 207 6.89 16.17 -9.66
N SER A 208 7.59 15.29 -10.38
CA SER A 208 7.36 15.10 -11.82
C SER A 208 6.00 14.47 -12.12
N LEU A 209 5.51 13.57 -11.24
CA LEU A 209 4.20 12.95 -11.36
C LEU A 209 3.06 13.91 -10.98
N TYR A 210 3.28 14.75 -9.96
CA TYR A 210 2.30 15.69 -9.46
C TYR A 210 2.11 16.91 -10.37
N LYS A 211 3.21 17.52 -10.82
CA LYS A 211 3.22 18.83 -11.50
C LYS A 211 2.27 18.96 -12.72
N PRO A 212 2.11 17.93 -13.58
CA PRO A 212 1.14 18.01 -14.69
C PRO A 212 -0.32 18.12 -14.26
N TYR A 213 -0.62 17.80 -13.01
CA TYR A 213 -1.98 17.75 -12.45
C TYR A 213 -2.23 18.80 -11.36
N GLU A 214 -1.24 19.63 -11.03
CA GLU A 214 -1.28 20.62 -9.95
C GLU A 214 -2.52 21.51 -10.05
N GLY A 215 -2.76 22.13 -11.22
CA GLY A 215 -3.94 22.99 -11.41
C GLY A 215 -5.26 22.25 -11.22
N MET A 216 -5.36 20.98 -11.63
CA MET A 216 -6.57 20.17 -11.40
C MET A 216 -6.76 19.89 -9.90
N PHE A 217 -5.68 19.59 -9.16
CA PHE A 217 -5.75 19.37 -7.72
C PHE A 217 -6.18 20.65 -6.98
N ASP A 218 -5.62 21.80 -7.37
CA ASP A 218 -5.96 23.10 -6.79
C ASP A 218 -7.43 23.46 -7.03
N ASP A 219 -7.94 23.25 -8.25
CA ASP A 219 -9.34 23.48 -8.59
C ASP A 219 -10.29 22.61 -7.74
N MET A 220 -9.93 21.34 -7.54
CA MET A 220 -10.74 20.41 -6.75
C MET A 220 -10.69 20.73 -5.25
N LEU A 221 -9.53 21.14 -4.73
CA LEU A 221 -9.39 21.63 -3.34
C LEU A 221 -10.20 22.91 -3.13
N ALA A 222 -10.13 23.85 -4.08
CA ALA A 222 -10.90 25.09 -4.03
C ALA A 222 -12.43 24.87 -4.06
N ALA A 223 -12.89 23.75 -4.65
CA ALA A 223 -14.30 23.36 -4.58
C ALA A 223 -14.77 22.93 -3.19
N GLY A 224 -13.83 22.68 -2.23
CA GLY A 224 -14.14 22.48 -0.81
C GLY A 224 -14.76 21.13 -0.46
N ASN A 225 -14.66 20.12 -1.31
CA ASN A 225 -15.23 18.80 -1.07
C ASN A 225 -14.34 17.89 -0.19
N PHE A 226 -13.09 18.30 0.05
CA PHE A 226 -12.10 17.61 0.87
C PHE A 226 -10.97 18.59 1.24
N ASP A 227 -10.17 18.25 2.26
CA ASP A 227 -9.23 19.19 2.88
C ASP A 227 -7.81 19.08 2.33
N GLY A 228 -7.50 18.03 1.58
CA GLY A 228 -6.15 17.86 1.06
C GLY A 228 -5.93 16.58 0.27
N ILE A 229 -4.75 16.50 -0.34
CA ILE A 229 -4.26 15.32 -1.05
C ILE A 229 -2.90 14.96 -0.49
N THR A 230 -2.69 13.68 -0.20
CA THR A 230 -1.36 13.13 0.05
C THR A 230 -0.95 12.22 -1.09
N ILE A 231 0.32 12.29 -1.49
CA ILE A 231 0.87 11.41 -2.51
C ILE A 231 1.88 10.49 -1.83
N GLN A 232 1.67 9.19 -1.98
CA GLN A 232 2.62 8.19 -1.54
C GLN A 232 3.32 7.60 -2.75
N ILE A 233 4.63 7.48 -2.62
CA ILE A 233 5.50 6.73 -3.53
C ILE A 233 6.49 5.92 -2.70
N CYS A 234 6.81 4.72 -3.16
CA CYS A 234 7.83 3.86 -2.55
C CYS A 234 8.81 3.40 -3.63
N CYS A 235 10.03 3.10 -3.27
CA CYS A 235 10.98 2.43 -4.14
C CYS A 235 11.63 1.26 -3.41
N LEU A 236 12.18 0.33 -4.18
CA LEU A 236 13.08 -0.69 -3.69
C LEU A 236 14.49 -0.12 -3.70
N ALA A 237 15.13 -0.08 -2.54
CA ALA A 237 16.51 0.37 -2.39
C ALA A 237 17.35 -0.73 -1.72
N ASN A 238 18.64 -0.81 -2.10
CA ASN A 238 19.63 -1.74 -1.56
C ASN A 238 20.89 -0.99 -1.18
#